data_6a94a1b1225bac7fdace5b381a4ef90b
#
_entry.id   6a94a1b1225bac7fdace5b381a4ef90b
#
_cell.length_a   1.000
_cell.length_b   1.000
_cell.length_c   1.000
_cell.angle_alpha   90.00
_cell.angle_beta   90.00
_cell.angle_gamma   90.00
#
_symmetry.space_group_name_H-M   'P 1'
#
loop_
_entity.id
_entity.type
_entity.pdbx_description
1 polymer ?
#
loop_
_entity_poly.entity_id
_entity_poly.type
_entity_poly.pdbx_seq_one_letter_code
_entity_poly.pdbx_strand_id
1 'polypeptide(L)'
;MNDEIAIIATDVPSDDPTVVELRPREVRRPPRRERVRMSGQERREQLLDVGRKLFAEKGFEAVSVEEIAAKADVSKPVVYEHFGGKEGLYAVVVDREMTYLLVSIAEALGMEEGRDVATMNARVLLERAGMALFDYIDRYPDGFRILVRDTPAISDPEVAGHHVGGTFAGLLVDVAAKVDDLLARQFRVHKINPKWAPLYSQMLVGMVAQTGQWWLDVRKPKKEEVVAHLVNLAWNGLQNMEPKPTLVTGRH
;
A
#
# COMPACT_ATOMS: atom_id res chain seq x y z
N MET A 1 -47.43 28.97 -45.99
CA MET A 1 -48.78 28.65 -46.46
C MET A 1 -49.44 27.94 -45.30
N ASN A 2 -50.21 28.75 -44.63
CA ASN A 2 -51.55 28.57 -44.09
C ASN A 2 -51.62 27.82 -42.74
N ASP A 3 -52.40 28.18 -41.77
CA ASP A 3 -53.33 29.36 -41.60
C ASP A 3 -53.63 29.51 -40.09
N GLU A 4 -53.67 30.71 -39.67
CA GLU A 4 -54.24 31.18 -38.43
C GLU A 4 -55.77 30.84 -38.36
N ILE A 5 -56.22 30.23 -37.25
CA ILE A 5 -57.61 30.30 -36.86
C ILE A 5 -57.67 30.88 -35.45
N ALA A 6 -58.01 32.17 -35.41
CA ALA A 6 -58.40 32.85 -34.21
C ALA A 6 -59.83 32.41 -33.84
N ILE A 7 -60.05 31.87 -32.65
CA ILE A 7 -61.39 31.66 -32.09
C ILE A 7 -61.62 32.74 -31.04
N ILE A 8 -62.53 33.63 -31.34
CA ILE A 8 -63.05 34.65 -30.46
C ILE A 8 -63.95 33.94 -29.43
N ALA A 9 -63.57 33.92 -28.17
CA ALA A 9 -64.44 33.45 -27.10
C ALA A 9 -65.36 34.63 -26.64
N THR A 10 -66.61 34.47 -26.84
CA THR A 10 -67.69 35.35 -26.30
C THR A 10 -67.85 35.04 -24.81
N ASP A 11 -67.81 36.11 -24.04
CA ASP A 11 -68.05 36.19 -22.61
C ASP A 11 -69.49 35.83 -22.31
N VAL A 12 -69.75 34.77 -21.53
CA VAL A 12 -71.07 34.49 -20.95
C VAL A 12 -70.89 34.29 -19.46
N PRO A 13 -71.43 35.11 -18.59
CA PRO A 13 -71.33 34.87 -17.14
C PRO A 13 -72.32 33.76 -16.75
N SER A 14 -71.84 32.66 -16.19
CA SER A 14 -72.69 31.65 -15.55
C SER A 14 -72.47 31.68 -14.03
N ASP A 15 -73.55 32.05 -13.34
CA ASP A 15 -73.72 32.00 -11.88
C ASP A 15 -73.97 30.55 -11.40
N ASP A 16 -73.04 29.69 -11.49
CA ASP A 16 -73.11 28.35 -10.88
C ASP A 16 -72.06 28.23 -9.74
N PRO A 17 -72.49 28.11 -8.48
CA PRO A 17 -71.60 28.08 -7.31
C PRO A 17 -70.82 26.74 -7.13
N THR A 18 -70.88 25.82 -8.10
CA THR A 18 -70.22 24.48 -7.98
C THR A 18 -68.94 24.32 -8.79
N VAL A 19 -68.44 25.35 -9.46
CA VAL A 19 -67.14 25.25 -10.17
C VAL A 19 -65.99 25.51 -9.20
N VAL A 20 -65.44 24.43 -8.63
CA VAL A 20 -64.21 24.49 -7.87
C VAL A 20 -63.08 24.66 -8.87
N GLU A 21 -62.53 25.86 -8.97
CA GLU A 21 -61.36 26.18 -9.76
C GLU A 21 -60.15 25.43 -9.18
N LEU A 22 -59.75 24.28 -9.81
CA LEU A 22 -58.56 23.53 -9.49
C LEU A 22 -57.36 24.34 -9.93
N ARG A 23 -56.79 25.13 -9.01
CA ARG A 23 -55.49 25.76 -9.24
C ARG A 23 -54.42 24.66 -9.45
N PRO A 24 -53.56 24.77 -10.47
CA PRO A 24 -52.47 23.80 -10.68
C PRO A 24 -51.61 23.74 -9.43
N ARG A 25 -51.55 22.55 -8.84
CA ARG A 25 -50.66 22.28 -7.69
C ARG A 25 -49.23 22.48 -8.15
N GLU A 26 -48.59 23.57 -7.69
CA GLU A 26 -47.15 23.76 -7.90
C GLU A 26 -46.41 22.52 -7.43
N VAL A 27 -45.89 21.75 -8.39
CA VAL A 27 -44.99 20.63 -8.11
C VAL A 27 -43.68 21.24 -7.59
N ARG A 28 -43.55 21.38 -6.26
CA ARG A 28 -42.28 21.73 -5.63
C ARG A 28 -41.24 20.73 -6.10
N ARG A 29 -40.36 21.16 -6.99
CA ARG A 29 -39.15 20.38 -7.33
C ARG A 29 -38.44 20.05 -6.03
N PRO A 30 -38.07 18.75 -5.78
CA PRO A 30 -37.32 18.38 -4.59
C PRO A 30 -36.05 19.22 -4.55
N PRO A 31 -35.61 19.65 -3.35
CA PRO A 31 -34.41 20.46 -3.21
C PRO A 31 -33.26 19.68 -3.87
N ARG A 32 -32.59 20.34 -4.83
CA ARG A 32 -31.38 19.82 -5.46
C ARG A 32 -30.42 19.51 -4.31
N ARG A 33 -30.12 18.22 -4.05
CA ARG A 33 -29.14 17.80 -3.04
C ARG A 33 -27.89 18.64 -3.31
N GLU A 34 -27.57 19.54 -2.40
CA GLU A 34 -26.29 20.25 -2.40
C GLU A 34 -25.21 19.15 -2.42
N ARG A 35 -24.48 19.06 -3.53
CA ARG A 35 -23.27 18.26 -3.56
C ARG A 35 -22.33 18.94 -2.57
N VAL A 36 -22.18 18.35 -1.38
CA VAL A 36 -21.18 18.76 -0.40
C VAL A 36 -19.85 18.78 -1.14
N ARG A 37 -19.30 19.96 -1.32
CA ARG A 37 -18.04 20.15 -2.05
C ARG A 37 -16.93 19.57 -1.17
N MET A 38 -16.27 18.51 -1.64
CA MET A 38 -15.15 17.91 -0.94
C MET A 38 -14.09 18.97 -0.66
N SER A 39 -13.52 18.97 0.54
CA SER A 39 -12.36 19.78 0.88
C SER A 39 -11.13 19.37 0.05
N GLY A 40 -10.13 20.23 -0.04
CA GLY A 40 -8.88 19.91 -0.73
C GLY A 40 -8.18 18.69 -0.12
N GLN A 41 -8.27 18.51 1.20
CA GLN A 41 -7.71 17.35 1.88
C GLN A 41 -8.45 16.06 1.53
N GLU A 42 -9.77 16.05 1.56
CA GLU A 42 -10.58 14.89 1.16
C GLU A 42 -10.31 14.51 -0.30
N ARG A 43 -10.16 15.52 -1.17
CA ARG A 43 -9.81 15.31 -2.58
C ARG A 43 -8.43 14.67 -2.74
N ARG A 44 -7.45 15.13 -1.95
CA ARG A 44 -6.10 14.55 -1.94
C ARG A 44 -6.13 13.08 -1.51
N GLU A 45 -6.85 12.74 -0.45
CA GLU A 45 -7.00 11.36 0.02
C GLU A 45 -7.71 10.49 -1.03
N GLN A 46 -8.76 10.98 -1.68
CA GLN A 46 -9.43 10.27 -2.77
C GLN A 46 -8.47 9.95 -3.92
N LEU A 47 -7.64 10.91 -4.33
CA LEU A 47 -6.66 10.70 -5.39
C LEU A 47 -5.59 9.67 -5.00
N LEU A 48 -5.14 9.67 -3.75
CA LEU A 48 -4.21 8.67 -3.21
C LEU A 48 -4.82 7.26 -3.24
N ASP A 49 -6.08 7.11 -2.83
CA ASP A 49 -6.77 5.81 -2.85
C ASP A 49 -7.00 5.30 -4.28
N VAL A 50 -7.36 6.18 -5.21
CA VAL A 50 -7.51 5.83 -6.63
C VAL A 50 -6.15 5.46 -7.23
N GLY A 51 -5.13 6.27 -6.99
CA GLY A 51 -3.76 6.01 -7.45
C GLY A 51 -3.24 4.68 -6.95
N ARG A 52 -3.37 4.41 -5.65
CA ARG A 52 -2.96 3.13 -5.05
C ARG A 52 -3.59 1.93 -5.76
N LYS A 53 -4.90 1.93 -5.99
CA LYS A 53 -5.58 0.82 -6.68
C LYS A 53 -5.11 0.64 -8.11
N LEU A 54 -4.99 1.74 -8.87
CA LEU A 54 -4.55 1.68 -10.25
C LEU A 54 -3.09 1.21 -10.38
N PHE A 55 -2.20 1.71 -9.54
CA PHE A 55 -0.80 1.30 -9.55
C PHE A 55 -0.62 -0.16 -9.09
N ALA A 56 -1.39 -0.61 -8.10
CA ALA A 56 -1.37 -2.02 -7.68
C ALA A 56 -1.86 -2.96 -8.79
N GLU A 57 -2.90 -2.57 -9.51
CA GLU A 57 -3.52 -3.39 -10.57
C GLU A 57 -2.64 -3.44 -11.82
N LYS A 58 -2.20 -2.28 -12.32
CA LYS A 58 -1.59 -2.14 -13.65
C LYS A 58 -0.07 -1.89 -13.62
N GLY A 59 0.49 -1.45 -12.49
CA GLY A 59 1.85 -0.96 -12.38
C GLY A 59 1.98 0.51 -12.81
N PHE A 60 3.10 1.14 -12.45
CA PHE A 60 3.35 2.56 -12.69
C PHE A 60 3.28 2.93 -14.18
N GLU A 61 3.95 2.17 -15.05
CA GLU A 61 4.08 2.50 -16.47
C GLU A 61 2.75 2.52 -17.22
N ALA A 62 1.86 1.58 -16.91
CA ALA A 62 0.58 1.42 -17.62
C ALA A 62 -0.52 2.41 -17.19
N VAL A 63 -0.32 3.15 -16.09
CA VAL A 63 -1.30 4.12 -15.58
C VAL A 63 -1.04 5.49 -16.17
N SER A 64 -2.12 6.20 -16.59
CA SER A 64 -2.05 7.57 -17.09
C SER A 64 -2.74 8.56 -16.15
N VAL A 65 -2.37 9.86 -16.23
CA VAL A 65 -3.05 10.94 -15.48
C VAL A 65 -4.52 11.03 -15.87
N GLU A 66 -4.84 10.77 -17.13
CA GLU A 66 -6.20 10.71 -17.66
C GLU A 66 -7.05 9.68 -16.96
N GLU A 67 -6.50 8.49 -16.79
CA GLU A 67 -7.18 7.38 -16.12
C GLU A 67 -7.39 7.65 -14.63
N ILE A 68 -6.38 8.22 -13.95
CA ILE A 68 -6.48 8.64 -12.55
C ILE A 68 -7.61 9.66 -12.40
N ALA A 69 -7.62 10.71 -13.22
CA ALA A 69 -8.60 11.76 -13.19
C ALA A 69 -10.03 11.24 -13.46
N ALA A 70 -10.18 10.39 -14.48
CA ALA A 70 -11.46 9.77 -14.81
C ALA A 70 -11.97 8.87 -13.67
N LYS A 71 -11.11 8.06 -13.06
CA LYS A 71 -11.47 7.15 -11.97
C LYS A 71 -11.83 7.91 -10.68
N ALA A 72 -11.21 9.08 -10.46
CA ALA A 72 -11.49 9.95 -9.32
C ALA A 72 -12.65 10.94 -9.56
N ASP A 73 -13.27 10.94 -10.75
CA ASP A 73 -14.30 11.92 -11.17
C ASP A 73 -13.81 13.37 -10.99
N VAL A 74 -12.60 13.65 -11.49
CA VAL A 74 -12.00 14.99 -11.49
C VAL A 74 -11.41 15.34 -12.87
N SER A 75 -11.04 16.61 -13.05
CA SER A 75 -10.28 17.03 -14.23
C SER A 75 -8.77 16.79 -14.04
N LYS A 76 -8.02 16.60 -15.14
CA LYS A 76 -6.56 16.45 -15.11
C LYS A 76 -5.82 17.55 -14.32
N PRO A 77 -6.17 18.85 -14.48
CA PRO A 77 -5.56 19.93 -13.70
C PRO A 77 -5.59 19.69 -12.19
N VAL A 78 -6.64 19.05 -11.65
CA VAL A 78 -6.76 18.74 -10.22
C VAL A 78 -5.67 17.74 -9.79
N VAL A 79 -5.33 16.74 -10.62
CA VAL A 79 -4.25 15.80 -10.32
C VAL A 79 -2.91 16.52 -10.29
N TYR A 80 -2.68 17.41 -11.28
CA TYR A 80 -1.45 18.21 -11.33
C TYR A 80 -1.34 19.19 -10.16
N GLU A 81 -2.44 19.84 -9.75
CA GLU A 81 -2.48 20.75 -8.61
C GLU A 81 -2.09 20.06 -7.29
N HIS A 82 -2.57 18.83 -7.06
CA HIS A 82 -2.32 18.13 -5.82
C HIS A 82 -1.00 17.38 -5.76
N PHE A 83 -0.49 16.92 -6.90
CA PHE A 83 0.64 15.97 -6.95
C PHE A 83 1.70 16.28 -8.01
N GLY A 84 1.50 17.27 -8.86
CA GLY A 84 2.43 17.58 -9.95
C GLY A 84 2.39 16.57 -11.11
N GLY A 85 1.49 15.56 -11.05
CA GLY A 85 1.34 14.53 -12.08
C GLY A 85 1.33 13.11 -11.53
N LYS A 86 1.50 12.13 -12.41
CA LYS A 86 1.50 10.69 -12.08
C LYS A 86 2.69 10.32 -11.18
N GLU A 87 3.85 10.86 -11.47
CA GLU A 87 5.10 10.61 -10.76
C GLU A 87 5.01 11.07 -9.30
N GLY A 88 4.51 12.28 -9.08
CA GLY A 88 4.33 12.80 -7.72
C GLY A 88 3.25 12.06 -6.93
N LEU A 89 2.14 11.68 -7.57
CA LEU A 89 1.13 10.84 -6.92
C LEU A 89 1.71 9.48 -6.53
N TYR A 90 2.46 8.85 -7.43
CA TYR A 90 3.10 7.55 -7.18
C TYR A 90 4.09 7.62 -6.02
N ALA A 91 4.97 8.64 -6.01
CA ALA A 91 5.95 8.83 -4.95
C ALA A 91 5.27 8.97 -3.56
N VAL A 92 4.18 9.74 -3.47
CA VAL A 92 3.43 9.88 -2.22
C VAL A 92 2.73 8.58 -1.81
N VAL A 93 2.21 7.80 -2.77
CA VAL A 93 1.61 6.48 -2.48
C VAL A 93 2.67 5.53 -1.94
N VAL A 94 3.83 5.42 -2.57
CA VAL A 94 4.93 4.55 -2.13
C VAL A 94 5.42 4.95 -0.73
N ASP A 95 5.67 6.25 -0.49
CA ASP A 95 6.10 6.77 0.81
C ASP A 95 5.10 6.43 1.93
N ARG A 96 3.81 6.58 1.64
CA ARG A 96 2.73 6.25 2.59
C ARG A 96 2.68 4.76 2.92
N GLU A 97 2.74 3.89 1.91
CA GLU A 97 2.72 2.44 2.11
C GLU A 97 3.99 1.96 2.85
N MET A 98 5.14 2.56 2.56
CA MET A 98 6.38 2.32 3.27
C MET A 98 6.27 2.70 4.74
N THR A 99 5.71 3.89 5.02
CA THR A 99 5.49 4.37 6.38
C THR A 99 4.56 3.42 7.16
N TYR A 100 3.47 2.95 6.55
CA TYR A 100 2.56 2.00 7.20
C TYR A 100 3.23 0.68 7.54
N LEU A 101 4.06 0.14 6.64
CA LEU A 101 4.82 -1.08 6.90
C LEU A 101 5.82 -0.88 8.04
N LEU A 102 6.60 0.20 8.02
CA LEU A 102 7.58 0.51 9.05
C LEU A 102 6.96 0.70 10.44
N VAL A 103 5.86 1.46 10.51
CA VAL A 103 5.13 1.68 11.76
C VAL A 103 4.59 0.34 12.29
N SER A 104 3.98 -0.48 11.44
CA SER A 104 3.47 -1.79 11.85
C SER A 104 4.57 -2.70 12.43
N ILE A 105 5.76 -2.68 11.84
CA ILE A 105 6.90 -3.44 12.36
C ILE A 105 7.40 -2.84 13.68
N ALA A 106 7.54 -1.51 13.76
CA ALA A 106 8.02 -0.82 14.96
C ALA A 106 7.10 -1.06 16.17
N GLU A 107 5.78 -0.98 15.97
CA GLU A 107 4.77 -1.28 16.99
C GLU A 107 4.87 -2.74 17.46
N ALA A 108 4.96 -3.70 16.53
CA ALA A 108 5.06 -5.12 16.85
C ALA A 108 6.34 -5.44 17.66
N LEU A 109 7.42 -4.70 17.42
CA LEU A 109 8.66 -4.83 18.15
C LEU A 109 8.67 -4.05 19.49
N GLY A 110 7.65 -3.23 19.75
CA GLY A 110 7.55 -2.40 20.95
C GLY A 110 8.58 -1.27 20.98
N MET A 111 9.05 -0.80 19.82
CA MET A 111 10.06 0.26 19.72
C MET A 111 9.52 1.61 20.25
N GLU A 112 8.23 1.86 20.11
CA GLU A 112 7.56 3.07 20.61
C GLU A 112 7.49 3.10 22.14
N GLU A 113 7.48 1.92 22.79
CA GLU A 113 7.48 1.78 24.25
C GLU A 113 8.90 1.88 24.86
N GLY A 114 9.91 2.24 24.04
CA GLY A 114 11.31 2.35 24.50
C GLY A 114 11.97 0.99 24.79
N ARG A 115 11.39 -0.11 24.31
CA ARG A 115 12.00 -1.43 24.47
C ARG A 115 13.28 -1.52 23.63
N ASP A 116 14.36 -1.92 24.28
CA ASP A 116 15.60 -2.20 23.56
C ASP A 116 15.47 -3.55 22.83
N VAL A 117 15.29 -3.46 21.52
CA VAL A 117 15.19 -4.63 20.62
C VAL A 117 16.42 -5.57 20.78
N ALA A 118 17.58 -5.02 21.15
CA ALA A 118 18.79 -5.81 21.35
C ALA A 118 18.73 -6.75 22.57
N THR A 119 17.82 -6.50 23.52
CA THR A 119 17.61 -7.33 24.70
C THR A 119 16.54 -8.40 24.52
N MET A 120 15.78 -8.34 23.43
CA MET A 120 14.73 -9.31 23.13
C MET A 120 15.33 -10.66 22.71
N ASN A 121 14.59 -11.74 23.03
CA ASN A 121 14.91 -13.05 22.49
C ASN A 121 14.80 -13.01 20.95
N ALA A 122 15.86 -13.41 20.25
CA ALA A 122 15.93 -13.32 18.80
C ALA A 122 14.81 -14.10 18.08
N ARG A 123 14.35 -15.22 18.64
CA ARG A 123 13.20 -15.97 18.10
C ARG A 123 11.91 -15.17 18.20
N VAL A 124 11.64 -14.55 19.36
CA VAL A 124 10.45 -13.70 19.56
C VAL A 124 10.49 -12.48 18.64
N LEU A 125 11.68 -11.91 18.43
CA LEU A 125 11.88 -10.81 17.49
C LEU A 125 11.49 -11.23 16.06
N LEU A 126 11.97 -12.39 15.62
CA LEU A 126 11.68 -12.93 14.30
C LEU A 126 10.19 -13.24 14.12
N GLU A 127 9.55 -13.81 15.14
CA GLU A 127 8.10 -14.07 15.16
C GLU A 127 7.29 -12.78 15.04
N ARG A 128 7.60 -11.76 15.84
CA ARG A 128 6.88 -10.49 15.84
C ARG A 128 7.06 -9.73 14.53
N ALA A 129 8.30 -9.63 14.03
CA ALA A 129 8.57 -8.97 12.76
C ALA A 129 7.88 -9.69 11.59
N GLY A 130 7.94 -11.03 11.58
CA GLY A 130 7.23 -11.85 10.60
C GLY A 130 5.72 -11.62 10.64
N MET A 131 5.11 -11.70 11.82
CA MET A 131 3.67 -11.46 11.96
C MET A 131 3.29 -10.05 11.52
N ALA A 132 4.05 -9.03 11.89
CA ALA A 132 3.77 -7.64 11.48
C ALA A 132 3.78 -7.48 9.95
N LEU A 133 4.74 -8.09 9.26
CA LEU A 133 4.77 -8.08 7.79
C LEU A 133 3.53 -8.78 7.20
N PHE A 134 3.19 -9.97 7.68
CA PHE A 134 2.06 -10.72 7.14
C PHE A 134 0.71 -10.08 7.51
N ASP A 135 0.59 -9.43 8.66
CA ASP A 135 -0.57 -8.61 9.04
C ASP A 135 -0.70 -7.39 8.12
N TYR A 136 0.42 -6.73 7.78
CA TYR A 136 0.43 -5.64 6.81
C TYR A 136 -0.01 -6.11 5.42
N ILE A 137 0.53 -7.22 4.91
CA ILE A 137 0.14 -7.81 3.62
C ILE A 137 -1.35 -8.16 3.58
N ASP A 138 -1.88 -8.66 4.69
CA ASP A 138 -3.29 -9.02 4.81
C ASP A 138 -4.20 -7.79 4.79
N ARG A 139 -3.82 -6.75 5.51
CA ARG A 139 -4.58 -5.50 5.64
C ARG A 139 -4.45 -4.58 4.42
N TYR A 140 -3.28 -4.54 3.79
CA TYR A 140 -2.94 -3.62 2.70
C TYR A 140 -2.35 -4.35 1.48
N PRO A 141 -3.09 -5.29 0.85
CA PRO A 141 -2.54 -6.09 -0.24
C PRO A 141 -2.10 -5.26 -1.45
N ASP A 142 -2.85 -4.20 -1.78
CA ASP A 142 -2.50 -3.29 -2.88
C ASP A 142 -1.24 -2.50 -2.57
N GLY A 143 -1.09 -2.03 -1.33
CA GLY A 143 0.11 -1.33 -0.87
C GLY A 143 1.36 -2.22 -0.99
N PHE A 144 1.29 -3.45 -0.47
CA PHE A 144 2.41 -4.37 -0.58
C PHE A 144 2.73 -4.74 -2.03
N ARG A 145 1.71 -4.90 -2.90
CA ARG A 145 1.91 -5.17 -4.33
C ARG A 145 2.65 -4.04 -5.04
N ILE A 146 2.38 -2.79 -4.68
CA ILE A 146 3.12 -1.63 -5.18
C ILE A 146 4.58 -1.70 -4.72
N LEU A 147 4.80 -1.90 -3.42
CA LEU A 147 6.15 -1.92 -2.85
C LEU A 147 7.05 -2.98 -3.49
N VAL A 148 6.52 -4.20 -3.74
CA VAL A 148 7.33 -5.31 -4.27
C VAL A 148 7.48 -5.29 -5.79
N ARG A 149 6.52 -4.70 -6.54
CA ARG A 149 6.53 -4.68 -7.99
C ARG A 149 7.61 -3.77 -8.57
N ASP A 150 7.84 -2.65 -7.92
CA ASP A 150 8.78 -1.62 -8.35
C ASP A 150 10.14 -1.73 -7.65
N THR A 151 10.44 -2.90 -7.07
CA THR A 151 11.77 -3.18 -6.56
C THR A 151 12.69 -3.34 -7.77
N PRO A 152 13.54 -2.36 -8.11
CA PRO A 152 14.58 -2.59 -9.10
C PRO A 152 15.40 -3.78 -8.63
N ALA A 153 15.70 -4.71 -9.53
CA ALA A 153 16.61 -5.81 -9.22
C ALA A 153 17.85 -5.22 -8.55
N ILE A 154 18.23 -5.74 -7.38
CA ILE A 154 19.28 -5.25 -6.47
C ILE A 154 20.67 -5.11 -7.17
N SER A 155 20.72 -5.16 -8.48
CA SER A 155 21.92 -5.28 -9.30
C SER A 155 22.58 -3.95 -9.68
N ASP A 156 21.98 -2.80 -9.40
CA ASP A 156 22.56 -1.53 -9.85
C ASP A 156 22.61 -0.47 -8.74
N PRO A 157 23.79 -0.28 -8.09
CA PRO A 157 23.98 0.74 -7.06
C PRO A 157 23.84 2.18 -7.58
N GLU A 158 23.97 2.43 -8.90
CA GLU A 158 23.85 3.77 -9.48
C GLU A 158 22.38 4.20 -9.62
N VAL A 159 21.46 3.26 -9.78
CA VAL A 159 20.01 3.55 -9.84
C VAL A 159 19.43 3.83 -8.46
N ALA A 160 19.98 3.24 -7.42
CA ALA A 160 19.59 3.49 -6.02
C ALA A 160 19.85 4.95 -5.56
N GLY A 161 20.77 5.66 -6.21
CA GLY A 161 21.17 7.02 -5.84
C GLY A 161 20.23 8.15 -6.31
N HIS A 162 19.26 7.90 -7.17
CA HIS A 162 18.42 8.94 -7.78
C HIS A 162 16.95 8.98 -7.31
N HIS A 163 16.52 8.05 -6.48
CA HIS A 163 15.21 8.12 -5.83
C HIS A 163 15.36 8.51 -4.36
N VAL A 164 15.35 9.82 -4.10
CA VAL A 164 15.20 10.42 -2.77
C VAL A 164 13.76 10.21 -2.31
N GLY A 165 13.47 9.00 -1.87
CA GLY A 165 12.21 8.55 -1.31
C GLY A 165 12.30 7.03 -1.19
N GLY A 166 12.19 6.48 0.04
CA GLY A 166 12.48 5.09 0.35
C GLY A 166 11.84 4.12 -0.63
N THR A 167 12.65 3.36 -1.34
CA THR A 167 12.18 2.23 -2.15
C THR A 167 12.06 1.00 -1.25
N PHE A 168 11.21 0.05 -1.62
CA PHE A 168 11.12 -1.23 -0.89
C PHE A 168 12.47 -1.95 -0.86
N ALA A 169 13.26 -1.85 -1.92
CA ALA A 169 14.63 -2.34 -1.95
C ALA A 169 15.53 -1.64 -0.91
N GLY A 170 15.42 -0.31 -0.80
CA GLY A 170 16.11 0.46 0.24
C GLY A 170 15.70 0.03 1.64
N LEU A 171 14.39 -0.18 1.88
CA LEU A 171 13.90 -0.73 3.15
C LEU A 171 14.52 -2.11 3.45
N LEU A 172 14.55 -3.01 2.47
CA LEU A 172 15.14 -4.34 2.67
C LEU A 172 16.62 -4.23 3.00
N VAL A 173 17.35 -3.28 2.40
CA VAL A 173 18.76 -2.99 2.74
C VAL A 173 18.90 -2.49 4.17
N ASP A 174 18.04 -1.54 4.60
CA ASP A 174 18.07 -0.99 5.96
C ASP A 174 17.71 -2.05 7.01
N VAL A 175 16.70 -2.87 6.73
CA VAL A 175 16.34 -4.02 7.58
C VAL A 175 17.47 -5.02 7.64
N ALA A 176 18.09 -5.36 6.49
CA ALA A 176 19.21 -6.29 6.44
C ALA A 176 20.42 -5.77 7.24
N ALA A 177 20.71 -4.46 7.20
CA ALA A 177 21.77 -3.87 8.01
C ALA A 177 21.50 -3.99 9.52
N LYS A 178 20.26 -3.79 9.97
CA LYS A 178 19.91 -4.00 11.38
C LYS A 178 19.97 -5.46 11.80
N VAL A 179 19.56 -6.38 10.93
CA VAL A 179 19.67 -7.83 11.16
C VAL A 179 21.14 -8.26 11.18
N ASP A 180 21.99 -7.67 10.32
CA ASP A 180 23.42 -7.90 10.30
C ASP A 180 24.07 -7.55 11.65
N ASP A 181 23.80 -6.38 12.20
CA ASP A 181 24.30 -5.97 13.52
C ASP A 181 23.89 -6.95 14.64
N LEU A 182 22.66 -7.45 14.60
CA LEU A 182 22.17 -8.44 15.56
C LEU A 182 22.89 -9.78 15.38
N LEU A 183 23.00 -10.27 14.14
CA LEU A 183 23.67 -11.52 13.81
C LEU A 183 25.16 -11.47 14.13
N ALA A 184 25.83 -10.36 13.82
CA ALA A 184 27.26 -10.19 14.11
C ALA A 184 27.56 -10.33 15.61
N ARG A 185 26.67 -9.80 16.48
CA ARG A 185 26.75 -9.98 17.93
C ARG A 185 26.56 -11.44 18.34
N GLN A 186 25.54 -12.10 17.83
CA GLN A 186 25.25 -13.51 18.13
C GLN A 186 26.35 -14.44 17.62
N PHE A 187 26.90 -14.18 16.45
CA PHE A 187 28.00 -14.98 15.87
C PHE A 187 29.26 -14.95 16.74
N ARG A 188 29.59 -13.78 17.34
CA ARG A 188 30.70 -13.69 18.30
C ARG A 188 30.47 -14.59 19.51
N VAL A 189 29.25 -14.61 20.06
CA VAL A 189 28.91 -15.48 21.20
C VAL A 189 29.03 -16.95 20.84
N HIS A 190 28.63 -17.35 19.65
CA HIS A 190 28.63 -18.73 19.18
C HIS A 190 29.92 -19.13 18.45
N LYS A 191 31.00 -18.31 18.50
CA LYS A 191 32.28 -18.55 17.85
C LYS A 191 32.20 -18.71 16.33
N ILE A 192 31.20 -18.14 15.71
CA ILE A 192 31.04 -18.01 14.26
C ILE A 192 31.72 -16.71 13.83
N ASN A 193 32.37 -16.69 12.67
CA ASN A 193 33.03 -15.48 12.19
C ASN A 193 31.98 -14.41 11.79
N PRO A 194 31.96 -13.20 12.45
CA PRO A 194 30.99 -12.16 12.19
C PRO A 194 30.99 -11.64 10.74
N LYS A 195 32.06 -11.85 9.97
CA LYS A 195 32.11 -11.43 8.56
C LYS A 195 31.02 -12.06 7.69
N TRP A 196 30.39 -13.14 8.17
CA TRP A 196 29.32 -13.82 7.46
C TRP A 196 27.93 -13.27 7.81
N ALA A 197 27.81 -12.39 8.80
CA ALA A 197 26.52 -11.83 9.21
C ALA A 197 25.78 -11.11 8.06
N PRO A 198 26.44 -10.31 7.18
CA PRO A 198 25.77 -9.71 6.02
C PRO A 198 25.13 -10.73 5.07
N LEU A 199 25.79 -11.88 4.84
CA LEU A 199 25.26 -12.94 4.00
C LEU A 199 23.97 -13.54 4.59
N TYR A 200 24.00 -13.86 5.89
CA TYR A 200 22.85 -14.45 6.57
C TYR A 200 21.70 -13.45 6.74
N SER A 201 21.99 -12.17 6.93
CA SER A 201 20.96 -11.14 6.99
C SER A 201 20.20 -11.03 5.66
N GLN A 202 20.91 -11.04 4.53
CA GLN A 202 20.31 -11.06 3.20
C GLN A 202 19.46 -12.32 2.96
N MET A 203 19.94 -13.49 3.38
CA MET A 203 19.17 -14.74 3.28
C MET A 203 17.86 -14.66 4.07
N LEU A 204 17.92 -14.19 5.31
CA LEU A 204 16.73 -14.09 6.18
C LEU A 204 15.73 -13.09 5.64
N VAL A 205 16.17 -11.89 5.30
CA VAL A 205 15.29 -10.83 4.78
C VAL A 205 14.69 -11.24 3.45
N GLY A 206 15.51 -11.80 2.54
CA GLY A 206 15.04 -12.30 1.26
C GLY A 206 14.01 -13.43 1.39
N MET A 207 14.25 -14.39 2.30
CA MET A 207 13.31 -15.48 2.57
C MET A 207 11.94 -14.94 3.02
N VAL A 208 11.91 -14.00 3.96
CA VAL A 208 10.66 -13.42 4.49
C VAL A 208 9.95 -12.60 3.41
N ALA A 209 10.69 -11.72 2.71
CA ALA A 209 10.11 -10.87 1.66
C ALA A 209 9.55 -11.70 0.50
N GLN A 210 10.31 -12.70 0.02
CA GLN A 210 9.87 -13.57 -1.08
C GLN A 210 8.66 -14.43 -0.69
N THR A 211 8.64 -14.94 0.54
CA THR A 211 7.47 -15.69 1.03
C THR A 211 6.25 -14.78 1.17
N GLY A 212 6.43 -13.53 1.60
CA GLY A 212 5.36 -12.54 1.64
C GLY A 212 4.77 -12.25 0.26
N GLN A 213 5.62 -12.11 -0.77
CA GLN A 213 5.18 -11.94 -2.16
C GLN A 213 4.35 -13.14 -2.65
N TRP A 214 4.86 -14.35 -2.43
CA TRP A 214 4.13 -15.57 -2.78
C TRP A 214 2.79 -15.66 -2.06
N TRP A 215 2.77 -15.39 -0.75
CA TRP A 215 1.56 -15.46 0.05
C TRP A 215 0.52 -14.39 -0.32
N LEU A 216 0.96 -13.23 -0.80
CA LEU A 216 0.09 -12.16 -1.30
C LEU A 216 -0.93 -12.69 -2.32
N ASP A 217 -0.51 -13.60 -3.18
CA ASP A 217 -1.35 -14.15 -4.27
C ASP A 217 -2.10 -15.41 -3.85
N VAL A 218 -1.47 -16.30 -3.09
CA VAL A 218 -2.01 -17.62 -2.74
C VAL A 218 -2.96 -17.58 -1.55
N ARG A 219 -2.67 -16.74 -0.53
CA ARG A 219 -3.47 -16.59 0.70
C ARG A 219 -3.71 -17.87 1.50
N LYS A 220 -2.94 -18.90 1.24
CA LYS A 220 -2.95 -20.18 1.95
C LYS A 220 -1.51 -20.70 2.05
N PRO A 221 -1.16 -21.39 3.17
CA PRO A 221 -1.91 -21.58 4.41
C PRO A 221 -2.20 -20.24 5.14
N LYS A 222 -2.76 -20.28 6.36
CA LYS A 222 -3.00 -19.07 7.16
C LYS A 222 -1.67 -18.38 7.49
N LYS A 223 -1.69 -17.06 7.65
CA LYS A 223 -0.47 -16.27 7.90
C LYS A 223 0.31 -16.74 9.13
N GLU A 224 -0.39 -17.13 10.19
CA GLU A 224 0.21 -17.66 11.42
C GLU A 224 1.01 -18.95 11.16
N GLU A 225 0.48 -19.83 10.31
CA GLU A 225 1.17 -21.05 9.90
C GLU A 225 2.40 -20.73 9.05
N VAL A 226 2.28 -19.81 8.10
CA VAL A 226 3.40 -19.38 7.27
C VAL A 226 4.52 -18.81 8.13
N VAL A 227 4.20 -17.89 9.04
CA VAL A 227 5.18 -17.28 9.93
C VAL A 227 5.81 -18.32 10.85
N ALA A 228 5.02 -19.24 11.41
CA ALA A 228 5.56 -20.33 12.24
C ALA A 228 6.57 -21.20 11.48
N HIS A 229 6.29 -21.54 10.22
CA HIS A 229 7.23 -22.30 9.38
C HIS A 229 8.48 -21.50 9.00
N LEU A 230 8.34 -20.22 8.66
CA LEU A 230 9.47 -19.32 8.41
C LEU A 230 10.40 -19.24 9.63
N VAL A 231 9.81 -18.99 10.80
CA VAL A 231 10.58 -18.91 12.06
C VAL A 231 11.22 -20.24 12.41
N ASN A 232 10.51 -21.33 12.23
CA ASN A 232 11.04 -22.67 12.48
C ASN A 232 12.28 -22.96 11.61
N LEU A 233 12.20 -22.64 10.32
CA LEU A 233 13.32 -22.82 9.38
C LEU A 233 14.51 -21.91 9.76
N ALA A 234 14.26 -20.61 9.94
CA ALA A 234 15.30 -19.64 10.27
C ALA A 234 15.98 -19.95 11.61
N TRP A 235 15.18 -20.21 12.65
CA TRP A 235 15.69 -20.45 14.00
C TRP A 235 16.50 -21.73 14.10
N ASN A 236 15.98 -22.84 13.60
CA ASN A 236 16.69 -24.13 13.66
C ASN A 236 17.92 -24.14 12.75
N GLY A 237 17.84 -23.47 11.61
CA GLY A 237 19.01 -23.27 10.74
C GLY A 237 20.13 -22.49 11.44
N LEU A 238 19.77 -21.35 12.07
CA LEU A 238 20.75 -20.51 12.79
C LEU A 238 21.34 -21.19 14.04
N GLN A 239 20.55 -21.99 14.77
CA GLN A 239 21.04 -22.70 15.95
C GLN A 239 22.03 -23.82 15.64
N ASN A 240 21.91 -24.44 14.48
CA ASN A 240 22.72 -25.60 14.08
C ASN A 240 23.76 -25.26 12.99
N MET A 241 24.12 -23.97 12.88
CA MET A 241 25.10 -23.54 11.89
C MET A 241 26.50 -24.10 12.17
N GLU A 242 27.11 -24.64 11.13
CA GLU A 242 28.51 -25.01 11.16
C GLU A 242 29.39 -23.76 11.14
N PRO A 243 30.39 -23.62 12.05
CA PRO A 243 31.31 -22.48 12.06
C PRO A 243 32.13 -22.33 10.78
N LYS A 244 32.35 -23.44 10.06
CA LYS A 244 33.09 -23.51 8.80
C LYS A 244 32.38 -24.46 7.83
N PRO A 245 31.25 -24.03 7.25
CA PRO A 245 30.53 -24.91 6.33
C PRO A 245 31.37 -25.19 5.08
N THR A 246 31.32 -26.44 4.63
CA THR A 246 32.03 -26.92 3.43
C THR A 246 31.05 -27.60 2.50
N LEU A 247 31.35 -27.57 1.19
CA LEU A 247 30.56 -28.32 0.22
C LEU A 247 30.83 -29.82 0.38
N VAL A 248 29.77 -30.63 0.45
CA VAL A 248 29.88 -32.09 0.50
C VAL A 248 30.32 -32.66 -0.84
N THR A 249 29.89 -32.04 -1.94
CA THR A 249 30.39 -32.32 -3.28
C THR A 249 31.79 -31.72 -3.40
N GLY A 250 32.80 -32.53 -3.22
CA GLY A 250 34.21 -32.12 -3.23
C GLY A 250 34.59 -31.27 -4.44
N ARG A 251 35.63 -30.46 -4.23
CA ARG A 251 36.26 -29.71 -5.33
C ARG A 251 36.73 -30.71 -6.40
N HIS A 252 36.21 -30.58 -7.59
CA HIS A 252 36.84 -31.08 -8.79
C HIS A 252 37.88 -30.09 -9.26
#